data_334b99908eeb719944f47ad6779bc83f
#
_entry.id   334b99908eeb719944f47ad6779bc83f
#
_cell.length_a   1.000
_cell.length_b   1.000
_cell.length_c   1.000
_cell.angle_alpha   90.00
_cell.angle_beta   90.00
_cell.angle_gamma   90.00
#
_symmetry.space_group_name_H-M   'P 1'
#
loop_
_entity.id
_entity.type
_entity.pdbx_description
1 polymer ?
#
loop_
_entity_poly.entity_id
_entity_poly.type
_entity_poly.pdbx_seq_one_letter_code
_entity_poly.pdbx_strand_id
1 'polypeptide(L)'
;MIRVLFVCLGNICRSPLAEAIFNSKVKLAGMESQFKCDSAGTSDFHIGELPDERTIKCASKYNLPLNHRSRQVNRTDFRDFEYILAMDDNNLRNLNNLKVRYGFADKEIHLMRNFVAESQGMSVPDPYYGGEEGFEEIYQILDEALDNFLVQVKTAHQLYA
;
A
#
# COMPACT_ATOMS: atom_id res chain seq x y z
N MET A 1 7.85 16.09 4.86
CA MET A 1 6.92 14.97 5.08
C MET A 1 6.99 14.00 3.91
N ILE A 2 7.17 12.73 4.19
CA ILE A 2 7.24 11.68 3.17
C ILE A 2 5.84 11.09 3.01
N ARG A 3 5.31 11.13 1.79
CA ARG A 3 3.97 10.64 1.48
C ARG A 3 4.05 9.33 0.72
N VAL A 4 3.31 8.34 1.18
CA VAL A 4 3.31 6.98 0.64
C VAL A 4 1.90 6.58 0.23
N LEU A 5 1.75 6.10 -0.99
CA LEU A 5 0.47 5.63 -1.52
C LEU A 5 0.54 4.13 -1.82
N PHE A 6 -0.37 3.36 -1.26
CA PHE A 6 -0.52 1.94 -1.53
C PHE A 6 -1.65 1.72 -2.54
N VAL A 7 -1.40 0.95 -3.58
CA VAL A 7 -2.36 0.77 -4.67
C VAL A 7 -2.61 -0.70 -4.96
N CYS A 8 -3.88 -1.08 -4.98
CA CYS A 8 -4.33 -2.39 -5.47
C CYS A 8 -5.45 -2.19 -6.50
N LEU A 9 -6.21 -3.22 -6.83
CA LEU A 9 -7.27 -3.11 -7.83
C LEU A 9 -8.45 -2.31 -7.31
N GLY A 10 -9.10 -2.81 -6.26
CA GLY A 10 -10.38 -2.26 -5.77
C GLY A 10 -10.28 -1.36 -4.56
N ASN A 11 -9.12 -1.26 -3.92
CA ASN A 11 -8.91 -0.49 -2.69
C ASN A 11 -9.84 -0.89 -1.55
N ILE A 12 -10.13 -2.19 -1.43
CA ILE A 12 -10.94 -2.73 -0.32
C ILE A 12 -10.25 -3.86 0.44
N CYS A 13 -9.17 -4.44 -0.08
CA CYS A 13 -8.46 -5.54 0.58
C CYS A 13 -7.01 -5.20 0.88
N ARG A 14 -6.13 -5.34 -0.11
CA ARG A 14 -4.67 -5.27 0.06
C ARG A 14 -4.17 -3.87 0.43
N SER A 15 -4.56 -2.86 -0.32
CA SER A 15 -4.02 -1.51 -0.12
C SER A 15 -4.50 -0.85 1.18
N PRO A 16 -5.78 -0.98 1.60
CA PRO A 16 -6.16 -0.42 2.88
C PRO A 16 -5.51 -1.16 4.06
N LEU A 17 -5.27 -2.46 3.93
CA LEU A 17 -4.55 -3.20 4.97
C LEU A 17 -3.10 -2.74 5.06
N ALA A 18 -2.43 -2.55 3.94
CA ALA A 18 -1.06 -2.04 3.91
C ALA A 18 -0.97 -0.65 4.55
N GLU A 19 -1.91 0.22 4.25
CA GLU A 19 -2.00 1.54 4.85
C GLU A 19 -2.10 1.46 6.37
N ALA A 20 -2.99 0.61 6.89
CA ALA A 20 -3.18 0.45 8.33
C ALA A 20 -1.93 -0.11 9.01
N ILE A 21 -1.29 -1.10 8.40
CA ILE A 21 -0.05 -1.69 8.92
C ILE A 21 1.06 -0.64 8.97
N PHE A 22 1.24 0.11 7.90
CA PHE A 22 2.31 1.11 7.82
C PHE A 22 2.09 2.24 8.80
N ASN A 23 0.86 2.73 8.94
CA ASN A 23 0.54 3.75 9.95
C ASN A 23 0.90 3.29 11.36
N SER A 24 0.62 2.03 11.68
CA SER A 24 0.97 1.47 12.98
C SER A 24 2.49 1.42 13.20
N LYS A 25 3.24 0.99 12.17
CA LYS A 25 4.71 0.92 12.26
C LYS A 25 5.33 2.31 12.43
N VAL A 26 4.83 3.29 11.70
CA VAL A 26 5.29 4.67 11.80
C VAL A 26 5.02 5.24 13.19
N LYS A 27 3.84 4.96 13.74
CA LYS A 27 3.48 5.38 15.09
C LYS A 27 4.37 4.76 16.15
N LEU A 28 4.61 3.45 16.06
CA LEU A 28 5.48 2.74 16.99
C LEU A 28 6.93 3.23 16.91
N ALA A 29 7.36 3.71 15.76
CA ALA A 29 8.70 4.27 15.56
C ALA A 29 8.81 5.74 16.02
N GLY A 30 7.70 6.36 16.44
CA GLY A 30 7.69 7.76 16.83
C GLY A 30 7.87 8.73 15.67
N MET A 31 7.49 8.34 14.45
CA MET A 31 7.76 9.09 13.23
C MET A 31 6.50 9.65 12.57
N GLU A 32 5.42 9.79 13.31
CA GLU A 32 4.14 10.26 12.77
C GLU A 32 4.21 11.63 12.11
N SER A 33 5.09 12.51 12.58
CA SER A 33 5.27 13.84 12.01
C SER A 33 6.03 13.83 10.68
N GLN A 34 6.65 12.71 10.32
CA GLN A 34 7.50 12.59 9.14
C GLN A 34 6.86 11.83 7.99
N PHE A 35 5.79 11.10 8.25
CA PHE A 35 5.10 10.28 7.25
C PHE A 35 3.62 10.57 7.18
N LYS A 36 3.10 10.48 5.97
CA LYS A 36 1.66 10.45 5.72
C LYS A 36 1.40 9.40 4.66
N CYS A 37 0.44 8.50 4.88
CA CYS A 37 0.11 7.51 3.89
C CYS A 37 -1.38 7.48 3.58
N ASP A 38 -1.70 6.95 2.41
CA ASP A 38 -3.05 6.77 1.92
C ASP A 38 -3.06 5.53 1.04
N SER A 39 -4.23 5.15 0.56
CA SER A 39 -4.39 4.04 -0.36
C SER A 39 -5.44 4.36 -1.42
N ALA A 40 -5.33 3.68 -2.58
CA ALA A 40 -6.23 3.90 -3.70
C ALA A 40 -6.32 2.63 -4.55
N GLY A 41 -7.28 2.58 -5.44
CA GLY A 41 -7.44 1.50 -6.41
C GLY A 41 -7.16 1.96 -7.82
N THR A 42 -6.77 1.03 -8.68
CA THR A 42 -6.68 1.30 -10.12
C THR A 42 -8.07 1.30 -10.76
N SER A 43 -9.04 0.61 -10.16
CA SER A 43 -10.42 0.56 -10.66
C SER A 43 -11.34 1.52 -9.90
N ASP A 44 -12.55 1.71 -10.45
CA ASP A 44 -13.61 2.51 -9.84
C ASP A 44 -14.73 1.64 -9.24
N PHE A 45 -14.47 0.33 -9.08
CA PHE A 45 -15.52 -0.65 -8.74
C PHE A 45 -16.15 -0.41 -7.36
N HIS A 46 -15.41 0.11 -6.41
CA HIS A 46 -15.82 0.19 -5.01
C HIS A 46 -15.74 1.60 -4.42
N ILE A 47 -15.72 2.64 -5.25
CA ILE A 47 -15.55 4.02 -4.77
C ILE A 47 -16.56 4.34 -3.66
N GLY A 48 -16.05 4.86 -2.53
CA GLY A 48 -16.87 5.23 -1.38
C GLY A 48 -17.15 4.10 -0.41
N GLU A 49 -16.84 2.86 -0.75
CA GLU A 49 -17.08 1.71 0.12
C GLU A 49 -16.03 1.58 1.22
N LEU A 50 -16.43 1.00 2.33
CA LEU A 50 -15.51 0.59 3.37
C LEU A 50 -14.68 -0.61 2.88
N PRO A 51 -13.54 -0.91 3.53
CA PRO A 51 -12.80 -2.13 3.22
C PRO A 51 -13.69 -3.38 3.36
N ASP A 52 -13.30 -4.44 2.66
CA ASP A 52 -13.96 -5.75 2.77
C ASP A 52 -14.02 -6.17 4.25
N GLU A 53 -15.15 -6.75 4.67
CA GLU A 53 -15.34 -7.15 6.08
C GLU A 53 -14.24 -8.09 6.57
N ARG A 54 -13.73 -8.96 5.68
CA ARG A 54 -12.63 -9.88 6.01
C ARG A 54 -11.33 -9.14 6.26
N THR A 55 -11.11 -8.03 5.53
CA THR A 55 -9.96 -7.15 5.75
C THR A 55 -10.05 -6.49 7.11
N ILE A 56 -11.22 -5.95 7.44
CA ILE A 56 -11.47 -5.30 8.74
C ILE A 56 -11.27 -6.31 9.87
N LYS A 57 -11.79 -7.53 9.71
CA LYS A 57 -11.65 -8.59 10.70
C LYS A 57 -10.18 -8.97 10.90
N CYS A 58 -9.44 -9.13 9.82
CA CYS A 58 -7.99 -9.42 9.89
C CYS A 58 -7.25 -8.30 10.61
N ALA A 59 -7.51 -7.06 10.23
CA ALA A 59 -6.88 -5.89 10.86
C ALA A 59 -7.18 -5.83 12.37
N SER A 60 -8.42 -6.16 12.76
CA SER A 60 -8.83 -6.15 14.17
C SER A 60 -8.04 -7.12 15.03
N LYS A 61 -7.61 -8.26 14.48
CA LYS A 61 -6.77 -9.21 15.21
C LYS A 61 -5.44 -8.60 15.65
N TYR A 62 -4.98 -7.60 14.93
CA TYR A 62 -3.70 -6.94 15.16
C TYR A 62 -3.88 -5.53 15.72
N ASN A 63 -5.09 -5.19 16.17
CA ASN A 63 -5.44 -3.88 16.74
C ASN A 63 -5.17 -2.72 15.78
N LEU A 64 -5.43 -2.94 14.49
CA LEU A 64 -5.23 -1.93 13.46
C LEU A 64 -6.57 -1.24 13.14
N PRO A 65 -6.68 0.08 13.36
CA PRO A 65 -7.87 0.82 12.94
C PRO A 65 -7.93 0.89 11.41
N LEU A 66 -9.12 0.67 10.85
CA LEU A 66 -9.33 0.64 9.42
C LEU A 66 -10.62 1.37 9.09
N ASN A 67 -10.51 2.66 8.79
CA ASN A 67 -11.65 3.55 8.51
C ASN A 67 -11.57 4.20 7.13
N HIS A 68 -10.67 3.74 6.27
CA HIS A 68 -10.48 4.25 4.92
C HIS A 68 -11.71 3.95 4.05
N ARG A 69 -12.06 4.89 3.15
CA ARG A 69 -13.05 4.64 2.12
C ARG A 69 -12.37 4.56 0.77
N SER A 70 -12.77 3.56 -0.03
CA SER A 70 -12.17 3.30 -1.33
C SER A 70 -12.24 4.54 -2.24
N ARG A 71 -11.13 4.81 -2.91
CA ARG A 71 -11.04 5.84 -3.95
C ARG A 71 -10.19 5.34 -5.10
N GLN A 72 -10.33 5.96 -6.25
CA GLN A 72 -9.51 5.64 -7.42
C GLN A 72 -8.27 6.54 -7.47
N VAL A 73 -7.16 5.98 -7.96
CA VAL A 73 -5.95 6.75 -8.26
C VAL A 73 -6.28 7.87 -9.23
N ASN A 74 -5.71 9.05 -8.99
CA ASN A 74 -5.88 10.21 -9.86
C ASN A 74 -4.53 10.84 -10.22
N ARG A 75 -4.57 11.83 -11.10
CA ARG A 75 -3.36 12.50 -11.58
C ARG A 75 -2.51 13.10 -10.46
N THR A 76 -3.15 13.72 -9.48
CA THR A 76 -2.42 14.40 -8.41
C THR A 76 -1.65 13.43 -7.51
N ASP A 77 -2.03 12.15 -7.47
CA ASP A 77 -1.31 11.15 -6.71
C ASP A 77 0.13 11.01 -7.20
N PHE A 78 0.34 11.08 -8.50
CA PHE A 78 1.69 10.98 -9.08
C PHE A 78 2.56 12.19 -8.77
N ARG A 79 1.96 13.34 -8.51
CA ARG A 79 2.66 14.54 -8.11
C ARG A 79 2.96 14.56 -6.61
N ASP A 80 1.99 14.14 -5.79
CA ASP A 80 1.99 14.40 -4.36
C ASP A 80 2.68 13.33 -3.52
N PHE A 81 2.74 12.08 -4.00
CA PHE A 81 3.30 10.97 -3.23
C PHE A 81 4.73 10.66 -3.68
N GLU A 82 5.68 10.70 -2.75
CA GLU A 82 7.06 10.34 -3.02
C GLU A 82 7.21 8.87 -3.39
N TYR A 83 6.40 8.01 -2.74
CA TYR A 83 6.40 6.56 -2.98
C TYR A 83 5.01 6.10 -3.37
N ILE A 84 4.92 5.39 -4.50
CA ILE A 84 3.70 4.71 -4.93
C ILE A 84 4.04 3.23 -5.05
N LEU A 85 3.33 2.39 -4.26
CA LEU A 85 3.60 0.97 -4.16
C LEU A 85 2.44 0.16 -4.68
N ALA A 86 2.71 -0.63 -5.73
CA ALA A 86 1.73 -1.52 -6.35
C ALA A 86 1.75 -2.89 -5.67
N MET A 87 0.60 -3.53 -5.53
CA MET A 87 0.49 -4.83 -4.88
C MET A 87 0.82 -5.99 -5.81
N ASP A 88 0.56 -5.85 -7.10
CA ASP A 88 0.82 -6.91 -8.08
C ASP A 88 1.26 -6.34 -9.43
N ASP A 89 1.64 -7.25 -10.35
CA ASP A 89 2.11 -6.86 -11.67
C ASP A 89 1.05 -6.12 -12.48
N ASN A 90 -0.21 -6.47 -12.31
CA ASN A 90 -1.32 -5.82 -13.02
C ASN A 90 -1.49 -4.37 -12.54
N ASN A 91 -1.46 -4.16 -11.22
CA ASN A 91 -1.49 -2.81 -10.66
C ASN A 91 -0.29 -2.00 -11.14
N LEU A 92 0.91 -2.60 -11.14
CA LEU A 92 2.13 -1.95 -11.59
C LEU A 92 2.03 -1.50 -13.04
N ARG A 93 1.55 -2.39 -13.91
CA ARG A 93 1.37 -2.08 -15.33
C ARG A 93 0.39 -0.92 -15.54
N ASN A 94 -0.74 -0.96 -14.85
CA ASN A 94 -1.73 0.10 -14.94
C ASN A 94 -1.19 1.44 -14.45
N LEU A 95 -0.46 1.46 -13.35
CA LEU A 95 0.15 2.68 -12.82
C LEU A 95 1.22 3.23 -13.75
N ASN A 96 2.03 2.36 -14.35
CA ASN A 96 3.04 2.79 -15.32
C ASN A 96 2.41 3.41 -16.57
N ASN A 97 1.28 2.88 -17.03
CA ASN A 97 0.53 3.47 -18.14
C ASN A 97 -0.05 4.84 -17.75
N LEU A 98 -0.63 4.94 -16.56
CA LEU A 98 -1.22 6.19 -16.07
C LEU A 98 -0.18 7.30 -15.87
N LYS A 99 0.98 6.97 -15.33
CA LYS A 99 2.02 7.98 -15.10
C LYS A 99 2.48 8.63 -16.40
N VAL A 100 2.61 7.86 -17.46
CA VAL A 100 2.98 8.37 -18.78
C VAL A 100 1.86 9.27 -19.31
N ARG A 101 0.62 8.79 -19.25
CA ARG A 101 -0.55 9.55 -19.70
C ARG A 101 -0.70 10.89 -18.97
N TYR A 102 -0.39 10.92 -17.69
CA TYR A 102 -0.54 12.12 -16.87
C TYR A 102 0.69 13.04 -16.89
N GLY A 103 1.74 12.68 -17.62
CA GLY A 103 2.94 13.52 -17.73
C GLY A 103 3.97 13.32 -16.63
N PHE A 104 3.96 12.17 -15.96
CA PHE A 104 4.90 11.83 -14.89
C PHE A 104 5.73 10.59 -15.27
N ALA A 105 6.22 10.54 -16.51
CA ALA A 105 6.95 9.38 -17.03
C ALA A 105 8.17 8.97 -16.19
N ASP A 106 8.81 9.95 -15.53
CA ASP A 106 10.00 9.70 -14.72
C ASP A 106 9.69 9.21 -13.30
N LYS A 107 8.41 9.20 -12.91
CA LYS A 107 8.01 8.73 -11.58
C LYS A 107 8.25 7.23 -11.47
N GLU A 108 9.01 6.80 -10.46
CA GLU A 108 9.22 5.39 -10.20
C GLU A 108 8.04 4.81 -9.41
N ILE A 109 7.51 3.68 -9.89
CA ILE A 109 6.48 2.93 -9.20
C ILE A 109 7.11 1.65 -8.67
N HIS A 110 6.93 1.36 -7.39
CA HIS A 110 7.54 0.21 -6.73
C HIS A 110 6.54 -0.93 -6.56
N LEU A 111 7.00 -2.15 -6.75
CA LEU A 111 6.22 -3.34 -6.39
C LEU A 111 6.43 -3.62 -4.91
N MET A 112 5.34 -3.79 -4.14
CA MET A 112 5.42 -3.93 -2.68
C MET A 112 6.40 -5.01 -2.23
N ARG A 113 6.39 -6.18 -2.87
CA ARG A 113 7.23 -7.30 -2.45
C ARG A 113 8.71 -7.18 -2.87
N ASN A 114 9.06 -6.14 -3.64
CA ASN A 114 10.46 -5.90 -3.97
C ASN A 114 11.29 -5.42 -2.77
N PHE A 115 10.66 -5.07 -1.67
CA PHE A 115 11.37 -4.69 -0.44
C PHE A 115 11.83 -5.88 0.39
N VAL A 116 11.51 -7.11 -0.04
CA VAL A 116 12.01 -8.35 0.54
C VAL A 116 12.87 -9.05 -0.51
N ALA A 117 14.13 -9.31 -0.20
CA ALA A 117 15.09 -9.84 -1.18
C ALA A 117 14.62 -11.15 -1.82
N GLU A 118 13.99 -12.03 -1.05
CA GLU A 118 13.55 -13.36 -1.49
C GLU A 118 12.28 -13.32 -2.33
N SER A 119 11.60 -12.17 -2.41
CA SER A 119 10.33 -12.05 -3.14
C SER A 119 10.36 -11.00 -4.26
N GLN A 120 11.56 -10.69 -4.78
CA GLN A 120 11.70 -9.74 -5.89
C GLN A 120 10.82 -10.16 -7.08
N GLY A 121 10.04 -9.21 -7.60
CA GLY A 121 9.15 -9.45 -8.73
C GLY A 121 7.86 -10.20 -8.41
N MET A 122 7.65 -10.58 -7.16
CA MET A 122 6.44 -11.31 -6.77
C MET A 122 5.31 -10.36 -6.44
N SER A 123 4.07 -10.84 -6.65
CA SER A 123 2.86 -10.10 -6.33
C SER A 123 2.35 -10.44 -4.93
N VAL A 124 1.69 -9.48 -4.29
CA VAL A 124 0.83 -9.77 -3.14
C VAL A 124 -0.44 -10.39 -3.71
N PRO A 125 -0.80 -11.62 -3.31
CA PRO A 125 -1.99 -12.29 -3.87
C PRO A 125 -3.26 -11.49 -3.60
N ASP A 126 -4.24 -11.60 -4.52
CA ASP A 126 -5.56 -11.00 -4.31
C ASP A 126 -6.43 -11.99 -3.53
N PRO A 127 -6.85 -11.66 -2.30
CA PRO A 127 -7.60 -12.59 -1.47
C PRO A 127 -9.11 -12.56 -1.69
N TYR A 128 -9.59 -11.69 -2.58
CA TYR A 128 -11.02 -11.38 -2.71
C TYR A 128 -11.88 -12.64 -2.93
N TYR A 129 -11.39 -13.58 -3.75
CA TYR A 129 -12.11 -14.81 -4.08
C TYR A 129 -11.75 -15.99 -3.20
N GLY A 130 -10.91 -15.78 -2.18
CA GLY A 130 -10.48 -16.82 -1.25
C GLY A 130 -11.20 -16.75 0.09
N GLY A 131 -10.74 -17.56 1.04
CA GLY A 131 -11.23 -17.56 2.42
C GLY A 131 -10.45 -16.64 3.34
N GLU A 132 -10.77 -16.69 4.63
CA GLU A 132 -10.12 -15.86 5.64
C GLU A 132 -8.60 -16.11 5.73
N GLU A 133 -8.16 -17.31 5.44
CA GLU A 133 -6.73 -17.68 5.45
C GLU A 133 -5.92 -16.85 4.48
N GLY A 134 -6.50 -16.48 3.34
CA GLY A 134 -5.84 -15.62 2.37
C GLY A 134 -5.56 -14.22 2.91
N PHE A 135 -6.45 -13.71 3.74
CA PHE A 135 -6.26 -12.39 4.38
C PHE A 135 -5.14 -12.44 5.40
N GLU A 136 -5.04 -13.51 6.17
CA GLU A 136 -3.95 -13.68 7.13
C GLU A 136 -2.59 -13.80 6.42
N GLU A 137 -2.53 -14.55 5.32
CA GLU A 137 -1.33 -14.66 4.51
C GLU A 137 -0.87 -13.31 3.99
N ILE A 138 -1.81 -12.48 3.48
CA ILE A 138 -1.50 -11.14 3.02
C ILE A 138 -0.97 -10.28 4.14
N TYR A 139 -1.57 -10.37 5.33
CA TYR A 139 -1.09 -9.62 6.48
C TYR A 139 0.39 -9.93 6.74
N GLN A 140 0.77 -11.22 6.75
CA GLN A 140 2.15 -11.62 7.00
C GLN A 140 3.09 -11.11 5.91
N ILE A 141 2.68 -11.19 4.65
CA ILE A 141 3.47 -10.68 3.53
C ILE A 141 3.69 -9.16 3.66
N LEU A 142 2.62 -8.42 3.93
CA LEU A 142 2.68 -6.97 4.05
C LEU A 142 3.47 -6.53 5.28
N ASP A 143 3.31 -7.22 6.40
CA ASP A 143 4.02 -6.90 7.63
C ASP A 143 5.52 -6.93 7.43
N GLU A 144 6.04 -8.01 6.85
CA GLU A 144 7.47 -8.16 6.56
C GLU A 144 7.96 -7.11 5.55
N ALA A 145 7.24 -6.96 4.44
CA ALA A 145 7.64 -6.01 3.39
C ALA A 145 7.66 -4.57 3.91
N LEU A 146 6.70 -4.21 4.76
CA LEU A 146 6.60 -2.86 5.29
C LEU A 146 7.63 -2.57 6.38
N ASP A 147 8.07 -3.57 7.14
CA ASP A 147 9.23 -3.41 8.02
C ASP A 147 10.45 -3.01 7.22
N ASN A 148 10.74 -3.74 6.15
CA ASN A 148 11.88 -3.48 5.29
C ASN A 148 11.76 -2.15 4.57
N PHE A 149 10.56 -1.83 4.07
CA PHE A 149 10.28 -0.56 3.41
C PHE A 149 10.58 0.62 4.34
N LEU A 150 10.09 0.57 5.57
CA LEU A 150 10.34 1.64 6.54
C LEU A 150 11.84 1.83 6.80
N VAL A 151 12.59 0.73 6.98
CA VAL A 151 14.04 0.79 7.17
C VAL A 151 14.72 1.45 5.96
N GLN A 152 14.36 1.04 4.75
CA GLN A 152 14.97 1.60 3.54
C GLN A 152 14.66 3.08 3.36
N VAL A 153 13.43 3.50 3.64
CA VAL A 153 13.04 4.91 3.54
C VAL A 153 13.76 5.75 4.60
N LYS A 154 13.86 5.25 5.83
CA LYS A 154 14.60 5.94 6.88
C LYS A 154 16.05 6.17 6.47
N THR A 155 16.69 5.17 5.91
CA THR A 155 18.08 5.27 5.44
C THR A 155 18.20 6.25 4.28
N ALA A 156 17.33 6.15 3.28
CA ALA A 156 17.36 7.00 2.09
C ALA A 156 17.15 8.48 2.41
N HIS A 157 16.32 8.78 3.39
CA HIS A 157 16.01 10.16 3.79
C HIS A 157 16.73 10.61 5.05
N GLN A 158 17.63 9.78 5.57
CA GLN A 158 18.41 10.07 6.78
C GLN A 158 17.53 10.43 7.96
N LEU A 159 16.49 9.65 8.20
CA LEU A 159 15.55 9.87 9.29
C LEU A 159 15.99 9.07 10.53
N TYR A 160 16.19 9.77 11.62
CA TYR A 160 16.54 9.15 12.90
C TYR A 160 15.52 9.59 13.94
N ALA A 161 14.90 8.61 14.57
CA ALA A 161 13.94 8.86 15.64
C ALA A 161 14.67 9.15 16.96
#